data_b8eb09bd6c54945f055fa98a503be250
#
_entry.id   b8eb09bd6c54945f055fa98a503be250
#
_cell.length_a   1.000
_cell.length_b   1.000
_cell.length_c   1.000
_cell.angle_alpha   90.00
_cell.angle_beta   90.00
_cell.angle_gamma   90.00
#
_symmetry.space_group_name_H-M   'P 1'
#
loop_
_entity.id
_entity.type
_entity.pdbx_description
1 polymer ?
#
loop_
_entity_poly.entity_id
_entity_poly.type
_entity_poly.pdbx_seq_one_letter_code
_entity_poly.pdbx_strand_id
1 'polypeptide(L)'
;TLVESVFSTFLYTGNGSSQTITNGIDLSGDGGLVWTKTRTEKTTSGFNHTLFDTERGITNRLSSNNNAAQVSGMTFSANSDGFTDGYNTVNTEDNVSWTFKKTPKFFDIVTYTGNGSNQNISHNLGAVPGMIICKMTSGQNDFAVYHRGHNGGTNPEEYSTLLNLTDAQFDSTQWNDTAPTSTQFTVGNNSATNS
;
A
#
# COMPACT_ATOMS: atom_id res chain seq x y z
N THR A 1 -9.73 -15.27 12.98
CA THR A 1 -10.03 -13.86 12.60
C THR A 1 -11.02 -13.88 11.46
N LEU A 2 -12.15 -13.18 11.60
CA LEU A 2 -13.12 -13.01 10.53
C LEU A 2 -12.60 -11.95 9.55
N VAL A 3 -12.86 -12.12 8.25
CA VAL A 3 -12.36 -11.19 7.21
C VAL A 3 -12.86 -9.76 7.45
N GLU A 4 -14.13 -9.62 7.85
CA GLU A 4 -14.77 -8.34 8.14
C GLU A 4 -14.16 -7.56 9.31
N SER A 5 -13.34 -8.20 10.15
CA SER A 5 -12.63 -7.52 11.24
C SER A 5 -11.23 -7.00 10.84
N VAL A 6 -10.75 -7.37 9.65
CA VAL A 6 -9.40 -7.03 9.18
C VAL A 6 -9.38 -6.38 7.80
N PHE A 7 -10.48 -6.50 7.05
CA PHE A 7 -10.62 -5.93 5.71
C PHE A 7 -12.03 -5.41 5.47
N SER A 8 -12.13 -4.23 4.87
CA SER A 8 -13.40 -3.65 4.45
C SER A 8 -13.27 -2.99 3.08
N THR A 9 -14.28 -3.21 2.24
CA THR A 9 -14.55 -2.39 1.05
C THR A 9 -15.77 -1.54 1.35
N PHE A 10 -15.61 -0.21 1.33
CA PHE A 10 -16.67 0.72 1.72
C PHE A 10 -16.90 1.80 0.67
N LEU A 11 -18.17 2.05 0.36
CA LEU A 11 -18.59 3.07 -0.60
C LEU A 11 -19.14 4.28 0.17
N TYR A 12 -18.74 5.49 -0.21
CA TYR A 12 -19.24 6.72 0.39
C TYR A 12 -19.27 7.86 -0.63
N THR A 13 -20.14 8.82 -0.40
CA THR A 13 -20.17 10.07 -1.18
C THR A 13 -19.51 11.16 -0.36
N GLY A 14 -18.56 11.87 -0.96
CA GLY A 14 -17.93 13.03 -0.34
C GLY A 14 -18.96 14.13 -0.04
N ASN A 15 -18.73 14.89 1.01
CA ASN A 15 -19.65 15.94 1.47
C ASN A 15 -19.09 17.37 1.36
N GLY A 16 -17.92 17.51 0.71
CA GLY A 16 -17.23 18.80 0.55
C GLY A 16 -16.49 19.26 1.82
N SER A 17 -16.40 18.41 2.85
CA SER A 17 -15.70 18.72 4.10
C SER A 17 -15.06 17.44 4.69
N SER A 18 -14.26 17.57 5.73
CA SER A 18 -13.71 16.41 6.45
C SER A 18 -14.83 15.48 6.91
N GLN A 19 -14.70 14.18 6.62
CA GLN A 19 -15.74 13.20 6.82
C GLN A 19 -15.19 11.95 7.52
N THR A 20 -15.86 11.53 8.58
CA THR A 20 -15.56 10.26 9.24
C THR A 20 -16.29 9.12 8.53
N ILE A 21 -15.54 8.10 8.15
CA ILE A 21 -16.00 6.88 7.50
C ILE A 21 -15.92 5.73 8.51
N THR A 22 -17.09 5.27 8.94
CA THR A 22 -17.24 4.14 9.86
C THR A 22 -17.41 2.87 9.04
N ASN A 23 -16.37 2.04 8.97
CA ASN A 23 -16.33 0.84 8.13
C ASN A 23 -16.00 -0.44 8.89
N GLY A 24 -15.98 -0.38 10.23
CA GLY A 24 -15.78 -1.53 11.12
C GLY A 24 -14.32 -1.93 11.32
N ILE A 25 -13.35 -1.20 10.78
CA ILE A 25 -11.92 -1.56 10.90
C ILE A 25 -11.22 -0.63 11.90
N ASP A 26 -10.73 -1.20 12.99
CA ASP A 26 -9.90 -0.48 13.96
C ASP A 26 -8.48 -0.27 13.40
N LEU A 27 -8.17 0.97 13.04
CA LEU A 27 -6.85 1.42 12.58
C LEU A 27 -6.06 2.14 13.68
N SER A 28 -6.69 2.51 14.81
CA SER A 28 -6.04 3.24 15.89
C SER A 28 -5.20 2.35 16.81
N GLY A 29 -5.51 1.04 16.84
CA GLY A 29 -4.78 0.05 17.64
C GLY A 29 -3.55 -0.49 16.90
N ASP A 30 -3.74 -1.58 16.16
CA ASP A 30 -2.63 -2.27 15.45
C ASP A 30 -2.18 -1.54 14.17
N GLY A 31 -2.94 -0.56 13.73
CA GLY A 31 -2.68 0.18 12.50
C GLY A 31 -3.14 -0.52 11.23
N GLY A 32 -2.81 0.08 10.09
CA GLY A 32 -3.18 -0.47 8.79
C GLY A 32 -3.03 0.50 7.64
N LEU A 33 -3.66 0.13 6.52
CA LEU A 33 -3.67 0.86 5.26
C LEU A 33 -5.10 1.23 4.87
N VAL A 34 -5.29 2.45 4.40
CA VAL A 34 -6.49 2.87 3.66
C VAL A 34 -6.08 3.22 2.24
N TRP A 35 -6.66 2.51 1.28
CA TRP A 35 -6.56 2.78 -0.14
C TRP A 35 -7.86 3.38 -0.62
N THR A 36 -7.83 4.62 -1.12
CA THR A 36 -9.04 5.30 -1.61
C THR A 36 -8.99 5.59 -3.10
N LYS A 37 -10.17 5.62 -3.73
CA LYS A 37 -10.35 6.03 -5.13
C LYS A 37 -11.69 6.71 -5.32
N THR A 38 -11.68 7.86 -5.96
CA THR A 38 -12.88 8.49 -6.49
C THR A 38 -13.40 7.69 -7.68
N ARG A 39 -14.67 7.31 -7.64
CA ARG A 39 -15.33 6.44 -8.63
C ARG A 39 -16.05 7.21 -9.73
N THR A 40 -16.49 8.41 -9.41
CA THR A 40 -17.19 9.30 -10.35
C THR A 40 -16.44 10.62 -10.46
N GLU A 41 -16.45 11.22 -11.63
CA GLU A 41 -15.83 12.51 -11.90
C GLU A 41 -16.94 13.51 -12.27
N LYS A 42 -17.76 13.91 -11.26
CA LYS A 42 -18.90 14.81 -11.45
C LYS A 42 -18.48 16.26 -11.69
N THR A 43 -17.45 16.70 -10.99
CA THR A 43 -17.02 18.10 -10.99
C THR A 43 -15.54 18.31 -11.30
N THR A 44 -14.70 17.31 -11.05
CA THR A 44 -13.25 17.37 -11.23
C THR A 44 -12.77 16.01 -11.72
N SER A 45 -11.84 16.00 -12.68
CA SER A 45 -11.25 14.78 -13.24
C SER A 45 -9.83 14.55 -12.74
N GLY A 46 -9.30 13.35 -12.94
CA GLY A 46 -7.90 13.04 -12.71
C GLY A 46 -7.54 12.67 -11.27
N PHE A 47 -8.50 12.22 -10.47
CA PHE A 47 -8.20 11.73 -9.12
C PHE A 47 -7.35 10.47 -9.15
N ASN A 48 -6.23 10.52 -8.44
CA ASN A 48 -5.35 9.38 -8.25
C ASN A 48 -5.95 8.34 -7.29
N HIS A 49 -5.46 7.12 -7.38
CA HIS A 49 -5.56 6.16 -6.29
C HIS A 49 -4.65 6.61 -5.15
N THR A 50 -5.14 6.73 -3.94
CA THR A 50 -4.35 7.21 -2.80
C THR A 50 -4.20 6.16 -1.71
N LEU A 51 -2.99 6.09 -1.15
CA LEU A 51 -2.60 5.18 -0.07
C LEU A 51 -2.18 5.98 1.15
N PHE A 52 -2.85 5.73 2.27
CA PHE A 52 -2.51 6.25 3.60
C PHE A 52 -2.27 5.07 4.53
N ASP A 53 -1.19 5.09 5.30
CA ASP A 53 -0.93 4.05 6.29
C ASP A 53 -0.34 4.60 7.58
N THR A 54 -0.44 3.81 8.62
CA THR A 54 -0.04 4.19 9.98
C THR A 54 1.47 4.10 10.21
N GLU A 55 2.20 3.25 9.45
CA GLU A 55 3.65 3.05 9.65
C GLU A 55 4.47 4.20 9.11
N ARG A 56 4.10 4.77 7.97
CA ARG A 56 4.71 5.98 7.42
C ARG A 56 4.21 7.26 8.10
N GLY A 57 3.18 7.13 8.93
CA GLY A 57 2.36 8.21 9.44
C GLY A 57 1.17 8.49 8.54
N ILE A 58 -0.03 8.43 9.13
CA ILE A 58 -1.31 8.44 8.40
C ILE A 58 -1.57 9.73 7.60
N THR A 59 -0.80 10.78 7.82
CA THR A 59 -0.86 12.03 7.05
C THR A 59 0.03 12.03 5.82
N ASN A 60 0.70 10.93 5.53
CA ASN A 60 1.59 10.75 4.38
C ASN A 60 0.89 9.97 3.27
N ARG A 61 0.77 10.58 2.10
CA ARG A 61 0.09 10.03 0.94
C ARG A 61 1.06 9.50 -0.10
N LEU A 62 0.76 8.34 -0.67
CA LEU A 62 1.29 7.86 -1.94
C LEU A 62 0.16 7.74 -2.98
N SER A 63 0.50 7.76 -4.25
CA SER A 63 -0.44 7.54 -5.36
C SER A 63 -0.04 6.28 -6.11
N SER A 64 -0.85 5.21 -6.02
CA SER A 64 -0.48 3.89 -6.54
C SER A 64 -0.58 3.75 -8.07
N ASN A 65 -1.09 4.76 -8.75
CA ASN A 65 -1.22 4.80 -10.22
C ASN A 65 -0.15 5.67 -10.90
N ASN A 66 0.87 6.12 -10.16
CA ASN A 66 2.01 6.87 -10.70
C ASN A 66 3.25 6.62 -9.84
N ASN A 67 4.40 7.12 -10.29
CA ASN A 67 5.68 6.91 -9.63
C ASN A 67 6.10 8.06 -8.68
N ALA A 68 5.22 9.00 -8.37
CA ALA A 68 5.54 10.17 -7.56
C ALA A 68 6.07 9.81 -6.16
N ALA A 69 6.90 10.67 -5.61
CA ALA A 69 7.32 10.59 -4.21
C ALA A 69 6.16 10.79 -3.25
N GLN A 70 6.37 10.44 -1.99
CA GLN A 70 5.42 10.69 -0.91
C GLN A 70 5.13 12.20 -0.76
N VAL A 71 3.87 12.52 -0.49
CA VAL A 71 3.43 13.87 -0.12
C VAL A 71 2.96 13.83 1.32
N SER A 72 3.48 14.74 2.15
CA SER A 72 3.19 14.82 3.59
C SER A 72 2.21 15.94 3.92
N GLY A 73 1.66 15.92 5.14
CA GLY A 73 0.80 16.98 5.66
C GLY A 73 -0.66 16.90 5.21
N MET A 74 -1.11 15.73 4.78
CA MET A 74 -2.52 15.51 4.44
C MET A 74 -3.39 15.47 5.70
N THR A 75 -4.60 15.99 5.60
CA THR A 75 -5.60 15.84 6.67
C THR A 75 -6.25 14.47 6.56
N PHE A 76 -5.72 13.52 7.32
CA PHE A 76 -6.22 12.16 7.37
C PHE A 76 -5.97 11.56 8.76
N SER A 77 -6.88 10.76 9.29
CA SER A 77 -6.66 10.11 10.60
C SER A 77 -7.23 8.71 10.66
N ALA A 78 -6.53 7.87 11.43
CA ALA A 78 -6.93 6.51 11.77
C ALA A 78 -7.86 6.55 13.00
N ASN A 79 -8.96 5.82 12.96
CA ASN A 79 -9.96 5.74 14.03
C ASN A 79 -10.11 4.30 14.51
N SER A 80 -10.77 4.12 15.65
CA SER A 80 -11.07 2.79 16.21
C SER A 80 -12.15 2.01 15.44
N ASP A 81 -12.81 2.66 14.47
CA ASP A 81 -13.91 2.08 13.69
C ASP A 81 -13.89 2.56 12.23
N GLY A 82 -12.69 2.85 11.71
CA GLY A 82 -12.52 3.35 10.35
C GLY A 82 -11.46 4.44 10.25
N PHE A 83 -11.77 5.52 9.53
CA PHE A 83 -10.86 6.64 9.30
C PHE A 83 -11.62 7.95 9.11
N THR A 84 -10.91 9.08 9.23
CA THR A 84 -11.43 10.38 8.83
C THR A 84 -10.67 10.86 7.59
N ASP A 85 -11.39 11.08 6.50
CA ASP A 85 -10.87 11.61 5.24
C ASP A 85 -11.09 13.13 5.21
N GLY A 86 -10.02 13.88 5.40
CA GLY A 86 -9.99 15.32 5.19
C GLY A 86 -9.22 15.70 3.91
N TYR A 87 -8.70 14.74 3.17
CA TYR A 87 -7.98 14.98 1.93
C TYR A 87 -8.93 15.21 0.74
N ASN A 88 -9.96 14.36 0.62
CA ASN A 88 -10.95 14.47 -0.45
C ASN A 88 -12.10 15.43 -0.11
N THR A 89 -11.86 16.39 0.79
CA THR A 89 -12.91 17.28 1.34
C THR A 89 -13.53 18.20 0.31
N VAL A 90 -12.84 18.46 -0.79
CA VAL A 90 -13.31 19.42 -1.82
C VAL A 90 -14.27 18.81 -2.82
N ASN A 91 -14.53 17.50 -2.75
CA ASN A 91 -15.37 16.83 -3.73
C ASN A 91 -16.65 16.28 -3.10
N THR A 92 -17.71 16.28 -3.91
CA THR A 92 -18.96 15.59 -3.65
C THR A 92 -19.08 14.31 -4.48
N GLU A 93 -17.93 13.76 -4.84
CA GLU A 93 -17.80 12.60 -5.69
C GLU A 93 -18.12 11.31 -4.93
N ASP A 94 -18.47 10.27 -5.66
CA ASP A 94 -18.61 8.93 -5.09
C ASP A 94 -17.24 8.27 -4.98
N ASN A 95 -16.93 7.75 -3.82
CA ASN A 95 -15.65 7.16 -3.49
C ASN A 95 -15.79 5.70 -3.11
N VAL A 96 -14.67 4.98 -3.17
CA VAL A 96 -14.48 3.67 -2.58
C VAL A 96 -13.22 3.70 -1.72
N SER A 97 -13.26 3.01 -0.59
CA SER A 97 -12.09 2.69 0.21
C SER A 97 -11.93 1.18 0.36
N TRP A 98 -10.68 0.72 0.34
CA TRP A 98 -10.25 -0.60 0.78
C TRP A 98 -9.38 -0.40 2.00
N THR A 99 -9.83 -0.93 3.14
CA THR A 99 -9.14 -0.76 4.42
C THR A 99 -8.58 -2.10 4.87
N PHE A 100 -7.28 -2.14 5.16
CA PHE A 100 -6.54 -3.33 5.59
C PHE A 100 -5.98 -3.07 6.98
N LYS A 101 -6.40 -3.86 7.97
CA LYS A 101 -5.82 -3.84 9.32
C LYS A 101 -4.54 -4.66 9.34
N LYS A 102 -3.48 -4.16 9.98
CA LYS A 102 -2.30 -4.97 10.28
C LYS A 102 -2.71 -6.14 11.17
N THR A 103 -2.50 -7.34 10.68
CA THR A 103 -2.90 -8.56 11.38
C THR A 103 -2.01 -9.73 10.94
N PRO A 104 -1.47 -10.52 11.87
CA PRO A 104 -0.66 -11.70 11.52
C PRO A 104 -1.38 -12.62 10.54
N LYS A 105 -0.62 -13.12 9.56
CA LYS A 105 -1.06 -14.01 8.46
C LYS A 105 -2.03 -13.37 7.45
N PHE A 106 -2.27 -12.07 7.57
CA PHE A 106 -3.14 -11.35 6.64
C PHE A 106 -2.43 -10.16 5.99
N PHE A 107 -2.02 -9.17 6.78
CA PHE A 107 -1.45 -7.92 6.24
C PHE A 107 -0.45 -7.31 7.22
N ASP A 108 0.69 -6.84 6.70
CA ASP A 108 1.69 -6.10 7.45
C ASP A 108 2.24 -4.95 6.62
N ILE A 109 2.76 -3.94 7.28
CA ILE A 109 3.42 -2.78 6.67
C ILE A 109 4.74 -2.60 7.39
N VAL A 110 5.83 -2.47 6.63
CA VAL A 110 7.14 -2.18 7.18
C VAL A 110 7.78 -1.02 6.44
N THR A 111 8.52 -0.20 7.17
CA THR A 111 9.38 0.85 6.62
C THR A 111 10.84 0.47 6.81
N TYR A 112 11.67 0.79 5.85
CA TYR A 112 13.12 0.58 5.93
C TYR A 112 13.87 1.65 5.15
N THR A 113 15.15 1.81 5.46
CA THR A 113 16.04 2.70 4.70
C THR A 113 16.84 1.87 3.71
N GLY A 114 16.79 2.26 2.44
CA GLY A 114 17.63 1.68 1.40
C GLY A 114 19.11 1.97 1.65
N ASN A 115 19.98 1.06 1.25
CA ASN A 115 21.44 1.18 1.44
C ASN A 115 22.23 0.88 0.16
N GLY A 116 21.55 0.62 -0.97
CA GLY A 116 22.15 0.30 -2.26
C GLY A 116 22.86 -1.07 -2.32
N SER A 117 22.70 -1.91 -1.30
CA SER A 117 23.27 -3.27 -1.24
C SER A 117 22.19 -4.26 -0.83
N ASN A 118 22.33 -5.52 -1.19
CA ASN A 118 21.35 -6.54 -0.80
C ASN A 118 21.14 -6.53 0.71
N GLN A 119 19.89 -6.51 1.15
CA GLN A 119 19.54 -6.52 2.57
C GLN A 119 18.26 -7.30 2.85
N ASN A 120 18.19 -7.87 4.05
CA ASN A 120 17.02 -8.57 4.54
C ASN A 120 16.13 -7.57 5.32
N ILE A 121 14.85 -7.54 4.99
CA ILE A 121 13.84 -6.72 5.64
C ILE A 121 12.95 -7.61 6.49
N SER A 122 12.97 -7.39 7.80
CA SER A 122 12.10 -8.13 8.73
C SER A 122 10.66 -7.66 8.64
N HIS A 123 9.72 -8.58 8.85
CA HIS A 123 8.28 -8.29 8.96
C HIS A 123 7.63 -9.15 10.04
N ASN A 124 6.43 -8.73 10.49
CA ASN A 124 5.67 -9.40 11.55
C ASN A 124 4.45 -10.16 11.01
N LEU A 125 4.42 -10.46 9.72
CA LEU A 125 3.29 -11.18 9.12
C LEU A 125 3.11 -12.59 9.71
N GLY A 126 4.21 -13.23 10.17
CA GLY A 126 4.16 -14.59 10.74
C GLY A 126 3.75 -15.68 9.75
N ALA A 127 3.83 -15.39 8.45
CA ALA A 127 3.60 -16.28 7.33
C ALA A 127 4.43 -15.82 6.12
N VAL A 128 4.73 -16.72 5.19
CA VAL A 128 5.38 -16.33 3.93
C VAL A 128 4.44 -15.43 3.13
N PRO A 129 4.86 -14.20 2.75
CA PRO A 129 4.03 -13.30 1.96
C PRO A 129 3.66 -13.91 0.61
N GLY A 130 2.39 -13.81 0.23
CA GLY A 130 1.94 -14.15 -1.12
C GLY A 130 2.16 -13.02 -2.12
N MET A 131 2.21 -11.77 -1.62
CA MET A 131 2.48 -10.56 -2.39
C MET A 131 3.24 -9.56 -1.51
N ILE A 132 4.20 -8.84 -2.11
CA ILE A 132 4.92 -7.72 -1.49
C ILE A 132 4.84 -6.54 -2.47
N ILE A 133 4.48 -5.37 -1.96
CA ILE A 133 4.51 -4.12 -2.72
C ILE A 133 5.53 -3.20 -2.07
N CYS A 134 6.56 -2.82 -2.82
CA CYS A 134 7.61 -1.92 -2.36
C CYS A 134 7.56 -0.58 -3.09
N LYS A 135 7.75 0.53 -2.38
CA LYS A 135 7.76 1.87 -2.95
C LYS A 135 8.79 2.76 -2.26
N MET A 136 9.68 3.33 -3.04
CA MET A 136 10.51 4.45 -2.58
C MET A 136 9.63 5.65 -2.21
N THR A 137 9.77 6.16 -1.00
CA THR A 137 8.98 7.31 -0.52
C THR A 137 9.68 8.65 -0.73
N SER A 138 11.01 8.67 -0.74
CA SER A 138 11.84 9.89 -0.84
C SER A 138 12.00 10.44 -2.26
N GLY A 139 11.66 9.66 -3.28
CA GLY A 139 11.85 10.02 -4.69
C GLY A 139 10.83 9.40 -5.62
N GLN A 140 10.99 9.70 -6.91
CA GLN A 140 10.19 9.10 -7.96
C GLN A 140 10.74 7.73 -8.30
N ASN A 141 9.93 6.69 -8.13
CA ASN A 141 10.20 5.35 -8.62
C ASN A 141 8.88 4.56 -8.73
N ASP A 142 8.86 3.51 -9.51
CA ASP A 142 7.68 2.67 -9.67
C ASP A 142 7.42 1.81 -8.42
N PHE A 143 6.20 1.31 -8.28
CA PHE A 143 5.84 0.36 -7.25
C PHE A 143 6.25 -1.04 -7.68
N ALA A 144 7.34 -1.56 -7.14
CA ALA A 144 7.78 -2.91 -7.40
C ALA A 144 6.89 -3.93 -6.68
N VAL A 145 6.46 -4.96 -7.39
CA VAL A 145 5.60 -6.02 -6.84
C VAL A 145 6.23 -7.38 -7.02
N TYR A 146 6.37 -8.09 -5.90
CA TYR A 146 6.52 -9.54 -5.87
C TYR A 146 5.14 -10.20 -5.75
N HIS A 147 4.92 -11.27 -6.48
CA HIS A 147 3.77 -12.14 -6.28
C HIS A 147 4.19 -13.61 -6.45
N ARG A 148 3.77 -14.48 -5.52
CA ARG A 148 4.13 -15.90 -5.53
C ARG A 148 3.69 -16.69 -6.77
N GLY A 149 2.85 -16.10 -7.60
CA GLY A 149 2.39 -16.66 -8.87
C GLY A 149 3.17 -16.15 -10.09
N HIS A 150 4.17 -15.29 -9.91
CA HIS A 150 5.04 -14.89 -11.02
C HIS A 150 5.68 -16.12 -11.66
N ASN A 151 5.96 -16.05 -12.96
CA ASN A 151 6.55 -17.16 -13.73
C ASN A 151 5.80 -18.50 -13.54
N GLY A 152 4.48 -18.47 -13.37
CA GLY A 152 3.70 -19.68 -13.12
C GLY A 152 3.97 -20.35 -11.76
N GLY A 153 4.55 -19.60 -10.81
CA GLY A 153 4.94 -20.10 -9.50
C GLY A 153 6.32 -20.77 -9.44
N THR A 154 7.11 -20.70 -10.52
CA THR A 154 8.47 -21.24 -10.56
C THR A 154 9.45 -20.09 -10.34
N ASN A 155 10.24 -20.13 -9.27
CA ASN A 155 11.18 -19.09 -8.87
C ASN A 155 10.56 -17.68 -8.94
N PRO A 156 9.40 -17.42 -8.32
CA PRO A 156 8.70 -16.15 -8.45
C PRO A 156 9.50 -14.96 -7.93
N GLU A 157 10.49 -15.16 -7.09
CA GLU A 157 11.43 -14.17 -6.56
C GLU A 157 12.42 -13.62 -7.60
N GLU A 158 12.57 -14.28 -8.73
CA GLU A 158 13.35 -13.79 -9.86
C GLU A 158 12.55 -12.80 -10.74
N TYR A 159 11.26 -12.60 -10.44
CA TYR A 159 10.36 -11.78 -11.27
C TYR A 159 9.70 -10.65 -10.49
N SER A 160 9.40 -9.58 -11.23
CA SER A 160 8.63 -8.44 -10.73
C SER A 160 7.56 -8.01 -11.72
N THR A 161 6.55 -7.31 -11.20
CA THR A 161 5.65 -6.44 -11.97
C THR A 161 5.68 -5.04 -11.36
N LEU A 162 5.14 -4.06 -12.06
CA LEU A 162 5.02 -2.67 -11.60
C LEU A 162 3.55 -2.32 -11.44
N LEU A 163 3.11 -1.99 -10.22
CA LEU A 163 1.69 -1.76 -9.91
C LEU A 163 1.10 -0.59 -10.71
N ASN A 164 1.90 0.42 -10.98
CA ASN A 164 1.48 1.66 -11.65
C ASN A 164 1.65 1.63 -13.18
N LEU A 165 2.09 0.52 -13.76
CA LEU A 165 2.29 0.34 -15.19
C LEU A 165 1.48 -0.85 -15.73
N THR A 166 1.42 -0.98 -17.03
CA THR A 166 0.69 -2.06 -17.71
C THR A 166 1.62 -3.14 -18.28
N ASP A 167 2.89 -3.10 -17.90
CA ASP A 167 3.91 -4.01 -18.39
C ASP A 167 3.67 -5.44 -17.85
N ALA A 168 4.06 -6.43 -18.64
CA ALA A 168 4.09 -7.81 -18.20
C ALA A 168 5.13 -8.01 -17.08
N GLN A 169 5.05 -9.14 -16.37
CA GLN A 169 6.12 -9.53 -15.46
C GLN A 169 7.46 -9.64 -16.22
N PHE A 170 8.53 -9.31 -15.52
CA PHE A 170 9.89 -9.32 -16.07
C PHE A 170 10.88 -9.90 -15.06
N ASP A 171 11.93 -10.51 -15.56
CA ASP A 171 13.08 -10.97 -14.77
C ASP A 171 13.78 -9.79 -14.11
N SER A 172 14.08 -9.89 -12.82
CA SER A 172 14.55 -8.75 -12.03
C SER A 172 15.23 -9.17 -10.74
N THR A 173 16.34 -8.53 -10.42
CA THR A 173 17.05 -8.68 -9.14
C THR A 173 16.45 -7.84 -7.99
N GLN A 174 15.25 -7.30 -8.14
CA GLN A 174 14.59 -6.48 -7.10
C GLN A 174 14.45 -7.21 -5.76
N TRP A 175 14.25 -8.52 -5.80
CA TRP A 175 14.09 -9.40 -4.63
C TRP A 175 15.35 -10.24 -4.35
N ASN A 176 16.47 -9.91 -5.03
CA ASN A 176 17.75 -10.63 -4.90
C ASN A 176 17.64 -12.15 -5.12
N ASP A 177 16.75 -12.56 -6.03
CA ASP A 177 16.50 -13.98 -6.36
C ASP A 177 16.35 -14.85 -5.10
N THR A 178 15.75 -14.28 -4.06
CA THR A 178 15.65 -14.91 -2.75
C THR A 178 14.20 -14.97 -2.30
N ALA A 179 13.67 -16.18 -2.16
CA ALA A 179 12.31 -16.41 -1.72
C ALA A 179 12.05 -15.80 -0.33
N PRO A 180 10.92 -15.11 -0.12
CA PRO A 180 10.57 -14.60 1.20
C PRO A 180 10.29 -15.74 2.19
N THR A 181 10.53 -15.46 3.46
CA THR A 181 10.26 -16.37 4.58
C THR A 181 9.05 -15.90 5.40
N SER A 182 8.73 -16.55 6.49
CA SER A 182 7.68 -16.14 7.42
C SER A 182 8.04 -14.91 8.27
N THR A 183 9.29 -14.44 8.22
CA THR A 183 9.79 -13.35 9.08
C THR A 183 10.57 -12.28 8.33
N GLN A 184 10.96 -12.51 7.08
CA GLN A 184 11.73 -11.56 6.29
C GLN A 184 11.56 -11.78 4.79
N PHE A 185 11.80 -10.72 4.03
CA PHE A 185 12.05 -10.76 2.59
C PHE A 185 13.38 -10.07 2.27
N THR A 186 13.94 -10.34 1.11
CA THR A 186 15.20 -9.73 0.67
C THR A 186 14.93 -8.70 -0.41
N VAL A 187 15.63 -7.58 -0.37
CA VAL A 187 15.69 -6.60 -1.45
C VAL A 187 17.09 -6.55 -2.02
N GLY A 188 17.20 -6.54 -3.34
CA GLY A 188 18.46 -6.42 -4.06
C GLY A 188 18.97 -4.98 -4.12
N ASN A 189 20.02 -4.74 -4.88
CA ASN A 189 20.62 -3.42 -5.07
C ASN A 189 19.88 -2.55 -6.11
N ASN A 190 18.62 -2.84 -6.38
CA ASN A 190 17.80 -2.12 -7.37
C ASN A 190 17.21 -0.85 -6.77
N SER A 191 17.20 0.25 -7.53
CA SER A 191 16.71 1.55 -7.06
C SER A 191 15.21 1.57 -6.72
N ALA A 192 14.40 0.68 -7.28
CA ALA A 192 12.98 0.61 -6.98
C ALA A 192 12.69 0.03 -5.59
N THR A 193 13.60 -0.79 -5.06
CA THR A 193 13.42 -1.46 -3.77
C THR A 193 14.46 -1.05 -2.73
N ASN A 194 15.62 -0.51 -3.13
CA ASN A 194 16.74 -0.35 -2.18
C ASN A 194 17.73 0.73 -2.62
N SER A 195 17.33 1.99 -2.63
CA SER A 195 18.20 3.14 -2.94
C SER A 195 18.28 4.12 -1.79
#